data_f75ead47c4cb75f3f3cafa3dc01e0e08
#
_entry.id   f75ead47c4cb75f3f3cafa3dc01e0e08
#
_cell.length_a   1.000
_cell.length_b   1.000
_cell.length_c   1.000
_cell.angle_alpha   90.00
_cell.angle_beta   90.00
_cell.angle_gamma   90.00
#
_symmetry.space_group_name_H-M   'P 1'
#
loop_
_entity.id
_entity.type
_entity.pdbx_description
1 polymer ?
#
loop_
_entity_poly.entity_id
_entity_poly.type
_entity_poly.pdbx_seq_one_letter_code
_entity_poly.pdbx_strand_id
1 'polypeptide(L)'
;MIFYIVTPTFNSLRWLPRCVRSVADQVGEGVEVHHHVQDGASGDGTREWLENWQQSHTNKQGYRFTFESAPDKGMYDAINTAWAKMPPQADVPAHLNSDEQYFPGALAAIAQAFRKRQADIALGAYIIVDAESRYICHRRPVMPHRWSSVTVCEIITCSCFHRAEYFRSHSVRFDTKYRALADVIFFRDIVNLRPRFAVLPRTFTGSFTITGDNLAWTDTSRNEWAAYLRELPWYAAKRHAVSYRIVNFLRMIRDRFCPAPRSYSIYLPDADTRTTLPIKHPTCRWGCRSRGED
;
A
#
# COMPACT_ATOMS: atom_id res chain seq x y z
N MET A 1 9.52 11.33 -14.07
CA MET A 1 8.51 10.25 -13.95
C MET A 1 7.42 10.76 -13.05
N ILE A 2 6.17 10.75 -13.53
CA ILE A 2 5.01 11.29 -12.82
C ILE A 2 4.28 10.14 -12.11
N PHE A 3 4.28 10.18 -10.79
CA PHE A 3 3.52 9.26 -9.96
C PHE A 3 2.12 9.82 -9.70
N TYR A 4 1.10 9.03 -9.97
CA TYR A 4 -0.27 9.36 -9.59
C TYR A 4 -0.64 8.54 -8.36
N ILE A 5 -0.57 9.16 -7.19
CA ILE A 5 -0.84 8.51 -5.91
C ILE A 5 -2.26 8.83 -5.47
N VAL A 6 -3.03 7.80 -5.17
CA VAL A 6 -4.39 7.91 -4.65
C VAL A 6 -4.40 7.57 -3.16
N THR A 7 -5.04 8.40 -2.35
CA THR A 7 -5.29 8.11 -0.93
C THR A 7 -6.81 8.12 -0.69
N PRO A 8 -7.42 6.97 -0.45
CA PRO A 8 -8.78 6.90 0.07
C PRO A 8 -8.80 7.32 1.53
N THR A 9 -9.81 8.08 1.96
CA THR A 9 -9.94 8.51 3.36
C THR A 9 -11.40 8.59 3.79
N PHE A 10 -11.68 8.23 5.03
CA PHE A 10 -12.97 8.41 5.68
C PHE A 10 -12.78 8.49 7.19
N ASN A 11 -13.15 9.63 7.80
CA ASN A 11 -12.96 9.90 9.22
C ASN A 11 -11.54 9.55 9.73
N SER A 12 -10.53 10.04 9.00
CA SER A 12 -9.13 9.65 9.22
C SER A 12 -8.22 10.83 9.56
N LEU A 13 -8.75 11.91 10.13
CA LEU A 13 -7.95 13.10 10.47
C LEU A 13 -6.73 12.77 11.33
N ARG A 14 -6.83 11.79 12.22
CA ARG A 14 -5.72 11.29 13.03
C ARG A 14 -4.54 10.79 12.20
N TRP A 15 -4.78 10.24 10.99
CA TRP A 15 -3.78 9.51 10.20
C TRP A 15 -3.36 10.28 8.94
N LEU A 16 -4.33 10.86 8.26
CA LEU A 16 -4.17 11.47 6.94
C LEU A 16 -3.05 12.51 6.84
N PRO A 17 -2.83 13.43 7.82
CA PRO A 17 -1.76 14.41 7.73
C PRO A 17 -0.37 13.79 7.54
N ARG A 18 -0.09 12.68 8.20
CA ARG A 18 1.20 11.97 8.11
C ARG A 18 1.36 11.28 6.76
N CYS A 19 0.29 10.65 6.26
CA CYS A 19 0.24 10.06 4.95
C CYS A 19 0.54 11.11 3.87
N VAL A 20 -0.22 12.19 3.85
CA VAL A 20 -0.10 13.26 2.83
C VAL A 20 1.28 13.91 2.85
N ARG A 21 1.84 14.21 4.02
CA ARG A 21 3.22 14.73 4.15
C ARG A 21 4.23 13.73 3.57
N SER A 22 4.05 12.44 3.84
CA SER A 22 4.96 11.39 3.38
C SER A 22 4.94 11.21 1.86
N VAL A 23 3.85 11.55 1.21
CA VAL A 23 3.73 11.59 -0.27
C VAL A 23 4.32 12.89 -0.82
N ALA A 24 4.06 14.02 -0.17
CA ALA A 24 4.51 15.34 -0.62
C ALA A 24 6.03 15.52 -0.59
N ASP A 25 6.75 14.81 0.26
CA ASP A 25 8.21 14.86 0.36
C ASP A 25 8.94 13.88 -0.57
N GLN A 26 8.19 13.10 -1.38
CA GLN A 26 8.79 12.21 -2.38
C GLN A 26 9.27 12.95 -3.64
N VAL A 27 8.91 14.23 -3.78
CA VAL A 27 9.33 15.04 -4.91
C VAL A 27 10.85 15.23 -4.89
N GLY A 28 11.47 15.02 -6.03
CA GLY A 28 12.91 15.16 -6.17
C GLY A 28 13.35 15.03 -7.62
N GLU A 29 14.65 14.91 -7.86
CA GLU A 29 15.18 14.83 -9.21
C GLU A 29 14.58 13.66 -9.99
N GLY A 30 13.86 13.99 -11.06
CA GLY A 30 13.20 13.03 -11.95
C GLY A 30 11.98 12.32 -11.35
N VAL A 31 11.42 12.84 -10.23
CA VAL A 31 10.16 12.38 -9.61
C VAL A 31 9.22 13.55 -9.41
N GLU A 32 8.07 13.48 -10.07
CA GLU A 32 6.93 14.35 -9.86
C GLU A 32 5.79 13.56 -9.26
N VAL A 33 4.99 14.19 -8.41
CA VAL A 33 3.88 13.54 -7.71
C VAL A 33 2.59 14.29 -7.96
N HIS A 34 1.61 13.61 -8.52
CA HIS A 34 0.22 14.02 -8.52
C HIS A 34 -0.51 13.21 -7.46
N HIS A 35 -0.82 13.85 -6.34
CA HIS A 35 -1.49 13.22 -5.21
C HIS A 35 -2.97 13.59 -5.22
N HIS A 36 -3.85 12.59 -5.31
CA HIS A 36 -5.30 12.75 -5.23
C HIS A 36 -5.83 12.07 -3.98
N VAL A 37 -6.52 12.81 -3.12
CA VAL A 37 -7.22 12.26 -1.95
C VAL A 37 -8.71 12.17 -2.29
N GLN A 38 -9.26 10.96 -2.17
CA GLN A 38 -10.70 10.72 -2.30
C GLN A 38 -11.28 10.52 -0.91
N ASP A 39 -12.02 11.50 -0.45
CA ASP A 39 -12.69 11.51 0.85
C ASP A 39 -14.12 11.04 0.74
N GLY A 40 -14.52 10.10 1.59
CA GLY A 40 -15.86 9.51 1.66
C GLY A 40 -16.92 10.39 2.35
N ALA A 41 -16.80 11.73 2.29
CA ALA A 41 -17.60 12.70 3.02
C ALA A 41 -17.40 12.60 4.55
N SER A 42 -16.18 12.74 4.99
CA SER A 42 -15.81 12.71 6.41
C SER A 42 -16.45 13.83 7.23
N GLY A 43 -16.75 13.53 8.49
CA GLY A 43 -17.34 14.48 9.45
C GLY A 43 -16.44 14.82 10.64
N ASP A 44 -15.17 14.38 10.63
CA ASP A 44 -14.20 14.53 11.75
C ASP A 44 -13.22 15.71 11.58
N GLY A 45 -13.45 16.61 10.60
CA GLY A 45 -12.55 17.71 10.26
C GLY A 45 -11.53 17.36 9.16
N THR A 46 -11.60 16.16 8.59
CA THR A 46 -10.73 15.72 7.48
C THR A 46 -10.87 16.67 6.27
N ARG A 47 -12.09 17.07 5.90
CA ARG A 47 -12.33 17.93 4.75
C ARG A 47 -11.69 19.31 4.92
N GLU A 48 -11.88 19.95 6.06
CA GLU A 48 -11.30 21.25 6.38
C GLU A 48 -9.77 21.20 6.36
N TRP A 49 -9.20 20.09 6.86
CA TRP A 49 -7.77 19.87 6.79
C TRP A 49 -7.27 19.77 5.33
N LEU A 50 -7.99 19.06 4.47
CA LEU A 50 -7.66 18.91 3.05
C LEU A 50 -7.72 20.24 2.29
N GLU A 51 -8.73 21.08 2.56
CA GLU A 51 -8.87 22.43 2.01
C GLU A 51 -7.67 23.29 2.37
N ASN A 52 -7.28 23.32 3.66
CA ASN A 52 -6.11 24.05 4.16
C ASN A 52 -4.80 23.55 3.54
N TRP A 53 -4.64 22.22 3.43
CA TRP A 53 -3.46 21.63 2.80
C TRP A 53 -3.35 22.01 1.33
N GLN A 54 -4.43 21.94 0.58
CA GLN A 54 -4.46 22.32 -0.83
C GLN A 54 -4.06 23.78 -1.04
N GLN A 55 -4.61 24.70 -0.25
CA GLN A 55 -4.29 26.13 -0.33
C GLN A 55 -2.80 26.40 -0.06
N SER A 56 -2.24 25.76 0.96
CA SER A 56 -0.84 25.97 1.36
C SER A 56 0.18 25.31 0.40
N HIS A 57 -0.23 24.37 -0.44
CA HIS A 57 0.66 23.61 -1.33
C HIS A 57 0.39 23.82 -2.82
N THR A 58 -0.42 24.79 -3.21
CA THR A 58 -0.79 25.07 -4.60
C THR A 58 0.41 25.30 -5.52
N ASN A 59 1.50 25.88 -5.02
CA ASN A 59 2.67 26.27 -5.81
C ASN A 59 3.92 25.42 -5.52
N LYS A 60 3.79 24.25 -4.92
CA LYS A 60 4.94 23.37 -4.67
C LYS A 60 5.42 22.73 -5.97
N GLN A 61 6.58 23.10 -6.44
CA GLN A 61 7.16 22.56 -7.67
C GLN A 61 7.28 21.01 -7.60
N GLY A 62 6.82 20.34 -8.65
CA GLY A 62 6.86 18.87 -8.74
C GLY A 62 5.80 18.13 -7.89
N TYR A 63 5.00 18.86 -7.10
CA TYR A 63 3.90 18.30 -6.32
C TYR A 63 2.57 18.94 -6.69
N ARG A 64 1.67 18.14 -7.23
CA ARG A 64 0.29 18.55 -7.50
C ARG A 64 -0.64 17.82 -6.55
N PHE A 65 -1.37 18.58 -5.73
CA PHE A 65 -2.37 18.04 -4.81
C PHE A 65 -3.78 18.36 -5.27
N THR A 66 -4.65 17.36 -5.21
CA THR A 66 -6.09 17.52 -5.45
C THR A 66 -6.86 16.64 -4.48
N PHE A 67 -8.07 17.03 -4.14
CA PHE A 67 -8.97 16.15 -3.39
C PHE A 67 -10.41 16.31 -3.86
N GLU A 68 -11.22 15.34 -3.53
CA GLU A 68 -12.68 15.38 -3.65
C GLU A 68 -13.29 14.74 -2.42
N SER A 69 -14.34 15.35 -1.89
CA SER A 69 -15.11 14.86 -0.75
C SER A 69 -16.53 14.60 -1.20
N ALA A 70 -16.91 13.32 -1.29
CA ALA A 70 -18.23 12.87 -1.69
C ALA A 70 -18.53 11.49 -1.10
N PRO A 71 -19.78 11.17 -0.76
CA PRO A 71 -20.16 9.84 -0.30
C PRO A 71 -19.73 8.76 -1.30
N ASP A 72 -19.17 7.67 -0.80
CA ASP A 72 -18.75 6.51 -1.57
C ASP A 72 -19.32 5.19 -1.00
N LYS A 73 -19.02 4.08 -1.67
CA LYS A 73 -19.42 2.73 -1.25
C LYS A 73 -18.33 2.01 -0.46
N GLY A 74 -17.31 2.75 0.01
CA GLY A 74 -16.18 2.25 0.78
C GLY A 74 -14.85 2.42 0.04
N MET A 75 -13.75 2.07 0.72
CA MET A 75 -12.37 2.33 0.33
C MET A 75 -12.06 1.98 -1.14
N TYR A 76 -12.50 0.82 -1.61
CA TYR A 76 -12.18 0.36 -2.97
C TYR A 76 -12.94 1.10 -4.06
N ASP A 77 -14.15 1.58 -3.75
CA ASP A 77 -14.93 2.45 -4.64
C ASP A 77 -14.26 3.84 -4.73
N ALA A 78 -13.82 4.38 -3.60
CA ALA A 78 -13.04 5.62 -3.55
C ALA A 78 -11.76 5.51 -4.40
N ILE A 79 -10.99 4.42 -4.27
CA ILE A 79 -9.77 4.22 -5.07
C ILE A 79 -10.10 4.13 -6.57
N ASN A 80 -11.11 3.34 -6.95
CA ASN A 80 -11.52 3.21 -8.36
C ASN A 80 -11.98 4.55 -8.95
N THR A 81 -12.75 5.33 -8.19
CA THR A 81 -13.19 6.67 -8.58
C THR A 81 -12.01 7.60 -8.82
N ALA A 82 -11.05 7.60 -7.91
CA ALA A 82 -9.84 8.39 -8.04
C ALA A 82 -8.95 7.92 -9.21
N TRP A 83 -8.78 6.62 -9.42
CA TRP A 83 -8.01 6.09 -10.56
C TRP A 83 -8.65 6.41 -11.91
N ALA A 84 -9.97 6.55 -11.97
CA ALA A 84 -10.65 6.98 -13.20
C ALA A 84 -10.28 8.42 -13.61
N LYS A 85 -9.79 9.24 -12.67
CA LYS A 85 -9.33 10.63 -12.88
C LYS A 85 -7.83 10.71 -13.18
N MET A 86 -7.13 9.57 -13.30
CA MET A 86 -5.69 9.54 -13.56
C MET A 86 -5.35 10.29 -14.85
N PRO A 87 -4.50 11.33 -14.77
CA PRO A 87 -4.14 12.13 -15.93
C PRO A 87 -3.37 11.30 -16.97
N PRO A 88 -3.54 11.58 -18.29
CA PRO A 88 -2.91 10.79 -19.36
C PRO A 88 -1.39 10.71 -19.26
N GLN A 89 -0.75 11.77 -18.75
CA GLN A 89 0.71 11.88 -18.59
C GLN A 89 1.27 11.13 -17.36
N ALA A 90 0.43 10.56 -16.50
CA ALA A 90 0.91 9.77 -15.37
C ALA A 90 1.64 8.51 -15.85
N ASP A 91 2.83 8.27 -15.31
CA ASP A 91 3.67 7.11 -15.62
C ASP A 91 3.42 5.93 -14.67
N VAL A 92 3.12 6.22 -13.40
CA VAL A 92 3.03 5.21 -12.34
C VAL A 92 1.83 5.49 -11.43
N PRO A 93 0.69 4.82 -11.63
CA PRO A 93 -0.38 4.80 -10.64
C PRO A 93 -0.03 3.90 -9.45
N ALA A 94 -0.39 4.37 -8.25
CA ALA A 94 -0.36 3.60 -7.02
C ALA A 94 -1.40 4.15 -6.05
N HIS A 95 -1.68 3.43 -4.98
CA HIS A 95 -2.46 3.98 -3.87
C HIS A 95 -1.75 3.74 -2.54
N LEU A 96 -2.05 4.61 -1.60
CA LEU A 96 -1.53 4.60 -0.24
C LEU A 96 -2.69 4.91 0.69
N ASN A 97 -3.00 4.02 1.62
CA ASN A 97 -4.08 4.25 2.57
C ASN A 97 -3.73 5.40 3.51
N SER A 98 -4.75 6.06 4.07
CA SER A 98 -4.57 7.25 4.92
C SER A 98 -3.76 6.99 6.21
N ASP A 99 -3.66 5.75 6.65
CA ASP A 99 -2.87 5.30 7.81
C ASP A 99 -1.47 4.80 7.46
N GLU A 100 -1.11 4.79 6.18
CA GLU A 100 0.19 4.35 5.67
C GLU A 100 1.11 5.55 5.35
N GLN A 101 2.41 5.31 5.24
CA GLN A 101 3.39 6.33 4.86
C GLN A 101 4.46 5.76 3.93
N TYR A 102 4.89 6.54 2.92
CA TYR A 102 6.11 6.25 2.18
C TYR A 102 7.35 6.65 2.99
N PHE A 103 8.42 5.85 2.84
CA PHE A 103 9.73 6.21 3.39
C PHE A 103 10.48 7.18 2.46
N PRO A 104 11.47 7.93 2.99
CA PRO A 104 12.26 8.84 2.18
C PRO A 104 12.87 8.16 0.96
N GLY A 105 12.69 8.77 -0.23
CA GLY A 105 13.25 8.27 -1.47
C GLY A 105 12.58 7.02 -2.05
N ALA A 106 11.44 6.59 -1.50
CA ALA A 106 10.71 5.41 -1.99
C ALA A 106 10.36 5.52 -3.48
N LEU A 107 9.74 6.61 -3.89
CA LEU A 107 9.33 6.80 -5.28
C LEU A 107 10.53 6.97 -6.23
N ALA A 108 11.63 7.57 -5.77
CA ALA A 108 12.87 7.65 -6.55
C ALA A 108 13.47 6.26 -6.84
N ALA A 109 13.46 5.37 -5.83
CA ALA A 109 13.91 4.01 -5.99
C ALA A 109 13.03 3.19 -6.96
N ILE A 110 11.71 3.39 -6.90
CA ILE A 110 10.75 2.78 -7.83
C ILE A 110 10.95 3.32 -9.26
N ALA A 111 11.11 4.64 -9.41
CA ALA A 111 11.42 5.25 -10.71
C ALA A 111 12.70 4.65 -11.33
N GLN A 112 13.75 4.49 -10.52
CA GLN A 112 14.99 3.85 -10.96
C GLN A 112 14.77 2.39 -11.38
N ALA A 113 13.94 1.63 -10.64
CA ALA A 113 13.63 0.25 -10.98
C ALA A 113 12.90 0.15 -12.32
N PHE A 114 11.92 1.01 -12.59
CA PHE A 114 11.21 1.06 -13.86
C PHE A 114 12.09 1.52 -15.04
N ARG A 115 13.05 2.44 -14.79
CA ARG A 115 14.03 2.83 -15.84
C ARG A 115 15.00 1.71 -16.19
N LYS A 116 15.44 0.93 -15.19
CA LYS A 116 16.43 -0.15 -15.38
C LYS A 116 15.81 -1.47 -15.87
N ARG A 117 14.54 -1.67 -15.65
CA ARG A 117 13.85 -2.94 -15.93
C ARG A 117 12.59 -2.68 -16.76
N GLN A 118 12.36 -3.51 -17.75
CA GLN A 118 11.10 -3.53 -18.49
C GLN A 118 10.03 -4.24 -17.65
N ALA A 119 9.68 -3.66 -16.50
CA ALA A 119 8.69 -4.22 -15.59
C ALA A 119 7.34 -3.50 -15.74
N ASP A 120 6.29 -4.27 -15.54
CA ASP A 120 4.91 -3.79 -15.55
C ASP A 120 4.47 -3.40 -14.13
N ILE A 121 5.03 -4.09 -13.11
CA ILE A 121 4.75 -3.86 -11.69
C ILE A 121 6.06 -3.90 -10.89
N ALA A 122 6.25 -2.95 -9.99
CA ALA A 122 7.34 -2.94 -9.03
C ALA A 122 6.82 -3.21 -7.61
N LEU A 123 7.51 -4.09 -6.89
CA LEU A 123 7.18 -4.47 -5.52
C LEU A 123 8.33 -4.15 -4.57
N GLY A 124 8.08 -3.29 -3.59
CA GLY A 124 9.02 -2.93 -2.53
C GLY A 124 8.86 -3.76 -1.26
N ALA A 125 9.83 -3.66 -0.35
CA ALA A 125 9.70 -4.12 1.02
C ALA A 125 8.95 -3.07 1.85
N TYR A 126 8.36 -3.49 2.97
CA TYR A 126 7.63 -2.59 3.86
C TYR A 126 7.86 -2.96 5.32
N ILE A 127 7.60 -2.00 6.21
CA ILE A 127 7.64 -2.17 7.65
C ILE A 127 6.22 -2.15 8.18
N ILE A 128 5.92 -3.03 9.13
CA ILE A 128 4.64 -3.04 9.85
C ILE A 128 4.89 -2.36 11.18
N VAL A 129 4.05 -1.38 11.47
CA VAL A 129 4.06 -0.61 12.72
C VAL A 129 2.69 -0.68 13.43
N ASP A 130 2.66 -0.43 14.73
CA ASP A 130 1.41 -0.26 15.45
C ASP A 130 0.85 1.16 15.36
N ALA A 131 -0.27 1.42 16.02
CA ALA A 131 -0.94 2.72 16.08
C ALA A 131 -0.07 3.84 16.66
N GLU A 132 0.88 3.50 17.53
CA GLU A 132 1.87 4.39 18.13
C GLU A 132 3.14 4.52 17.30
N SER A 133 3.11 3.98 16.07
CA SER A 133 4.25 4.00 15.15
C SER A 133 5.45 3.14 15.58
N ARG A 134 5.28 2.22 16.54
CA ARG A 134 6.35 1.31 16.98
C ARG A 134 6.51 0.15 16.01
N TYR A 135 7.75 -0.26 15.78
CA TYR A 135 8.08 -1.37 14.90
C TYR A 135 7.52 -2.71 15.41
N ILE A 136 6.83 -3.44 14.54
CA ILE A 136 6.38 -4.82 14.78
C ILE A 136 7.26 -5.80 14.01
N CYS A 137 7.28 -5.69 12.69
CA CYS A 137 8.11 -6.52 11.83
C CYS A 137 8.32 -5.85 10.47
N HIS A 138 9.18 -6.45 9.64
CA HIS A 138 9.30 -6.04 8.25
C HIS A 138 8.96 -7.20 7.31
N ARG A 139 8.55 -6.86 6.11
CA ARG A 139 8.20 -7.85 5.09
C ARG A 139 8.91 -7.52 3.78
N ARG A 140 9.51 -8.54 3.19
CA ARG A 140 10.12 -8.42 1.87
C ARG A 140 9.25 -9.09 0.82
N PRO A 141 9.12 -8.48 -0.37
CA PRO A 141 8.36 -9.10 -1.44
C PRO A 141 9.03 -10.39 -1.90
N VAL A 142 8.22 -11.40 -2.14
CA VAL A 142 8.61 -12.58 -2.92
C VAL A 142 8.04 -12.43 -4.32
N MET A 143 8.53 -13.22 -5.28
CA MET A 143 7.93 -13.25 -6.61
C MET A 143 6.50 -13.81 -6.51
N PRO A 144 5.47 -13.04 -6.86
CA PRO A 144 4.10 -13.54 -6.83
C PRO A 144 3.90 -14.69 -7.82
N HIS A 145 3.15 -15.69 -7.42
CA HIS A 145 2.90 -16.85 -8.27
C HIS A 145 1.42 -17.19 -8.33
N ARG A 146 0.94 -17.57 -9.51
CA ARG A 146 -0.49 -17.83 -9.78
C ARG A 146 -1.13 -18.87 -8.86
N TRP A 147 -0.37 -19.87 -8.42
CA TRP A 147 -0.90 -20.90 -7.53
C TRP A 147 -1.05 -20.43 -6.07
N SER A 148 -0.19 -19.52 -5.59
CA SER A 148 -0.24 -18.97 -4.22
C SER A 148 -1.16 -17.76 -4.12
N SER A 149 -1.19 -16.89 -5.11
CA SER A 149 -2.02 -15.67 -5.11
C SER A 149 -3.54 -15.91 -5.10
N VAL A 150 -3.97 -17.14 -5.39
CA VAL A 150 -5.39 -17.52 -5.25
C VAL A 150 -5.87 -17.43 -3.80
N THR A 151 -5.01 -17.72 -2.84
CA THR A 151 -5.39 -17.81 -1.43
C THR A 151 -4.46 -17.05 -0.49
N VAL A 152 -3.37 -16.48 -0.99
CA VAL A 152 -2.41 -15.71 -0.19
C VAL A 152 -2.21 -14.35 -0.80
N CYS A 153 -2.54 -13.29 -0.08
CA CYS A 153 -2.17 -11.94 -0.48
C CYS A 153 -0.67 -11.74 -0.25
N GLU A 154 0.10 -11.76 -1.32
CA GLU A 154 1.56 -11.62 -1.29
C GLU A 154 2.00 -10.17 -1.44
N ILE A 155 1.10 -9.32 -1.90
CA ILE A 155 1.32 -7.93 -2.26
C ILE A 155 0.55 -7.05 -1.27
N ILE A 156 1.17 -5.99 -0.80
CA ILE A 156 0.54 -4.97 0.03
C ILE A 156 0.55 -3.64 -0.69
N THR A 157 -0.47 -2.85 -0.46
CA THR A 157 -0.81 -1.61 -1.15
C THR A 157 0.33 -0.58 -1.09
N CYS A 158 0.89 -0.29 0.07
CA CYS A 158 2.00 0.67 0.24
C CYS A 158 3.32 0.25 -0.43
N SER A 159 3.37 -0.93 -1.02
CA SER A 159 4.58 -1.48 -1.65
C SER A 159 4.40 -1.90 -3.11
N CYS A 160 3.26 -1.58 -3.72
CA CYS A 160 2.92 -1.98 -5.08
C CYS A 160 2.74 -0.77 -6.01
N PHE A 161 3.47 -0.78 -7.12
CA PHE A 161 3.50 0.31 -8.10
C PHE A 161 3.30 -0.26 -9.49
N HIS A 162 2.39 0.31 -10.26
CA HIS A 162 2.05 -0.15 -11.59
C HIS A 162 2.62 0.76 -12.66
N ARG A 163 3.04 0.22 -13.81
CA ARG A 163 3.27 1.03 -14.99
C ARG A 163 1.92 1.45 -15.58
N ALA A 164 1.74 2.73 -15.86
CA ALA A 164 0.45 3.27 -16.31
C ALA A 164 -0.05 2.64 -17.62
N GLU A 165 0.86 2.33 -18.54
CA GLU A 165 0.53 1.64 -19.79
C GLU A 165 -0.11 0.27 -19.52
N TYR A 166 0.53 -0.54 -18.66
CA TYR A 166 0.00 -1.83 -18.22
C TYR A 166 -1.35 -1.68 -17.50
N PHE A 167 -1.43 -0.71 -16.59
CA PHE A 167 -2.64 -0.44 -15.81
C PHE A 167 -3.85 -0.08 -16.68
N ARG A 168 -3.64 0.79 -17.70
CA ARG A 168 -4.70 1.21 -18.63
C ARG A 168 -5.11 0.08 -19.58
N SER A 169 -4.14 -0.65 -20.15
CA SER A 169 -4.41 -1.70 -21.14
C SER A 169 -5.21 -2.88 -20.58
N HIS A 170 -5.12 -3.13 -19.29
CA HIS A 170 -5.84 -4.23 -18.61
C HIS A 170 -7.04 -3.77 -17.80
N SER A 171 -7.38 -2.47 -17.83
CA SER A 171 -8.54 -1.90 -17.11
C SER A 171 -8.57 -2.31 -15.63
N VAL A 172 -7.39 -2.29 -14.99
CA VAL A 172 -7.20 -2.77 -13.61
C VAL A 172 -8.08 -1.99 -12.64
N ARG A 173 -8.96 -2.68 -11.91
CA ARG A 173 -9.92 -2.11 -10.96
C ARG A 173 -10.11 -3.06 -9.78
N PHE A 174 -10.47 -2.51 -8.61
CA PHE A 174 -10.97 -3.31 -7.50
C PHE A 174 -12.41 -3.77 -7.77
N ASP A 175 -12.73 -5.00 -7.41
CA ASP A 175 -14.12 -5.48 -7.39
C ASP A 175 -14.82 -4.98 -6.12
N THR A 176 -15.69 -3.99 -6.29
CA THR A 176 -16.42 -3.34 -5.18
C THR A 176 -17.53 -4.20 -4.56
N LYS A 177 -17.76 -5.41 -5.08
CA LYS A 177 -18.56 -6.44 -4.43
C LYS A 177 -17.98 -6.82 -3.05
N TYR A 178 -16.66 -6.78 -2.93
CA TYR A 178 -15.95 -7.07 -1.70
C TYR A 178 -15.59 -5.80 -0.94
N ARG A 179 -15.89 -5.76 0.36
CA ARG A 179 -15.58 -4.62 1.22
C ARG A 179 -14.21 -4.75 1.91
N ALA A 180 -13.79 -5.97 2.20
CA ALA A 180 -12.56 -6.26 2.92
C ALA A 180 -11.58 -7.17 2.16
N LEU A 181 -12.04 -7.91 1.14
CA LEU A 181 -11.25 -8.91 0.40
C LEU A 181 -10.87 -8.45 -1.01
N ALA A 182 -11.29 -7.25 -1.44
CA ALA A 182 -11.07 -6.80 -2.82
C ALA A 182 -9.59 -6.71 -3.21
N ASP A 183 -8.68 -6.43 -2.27
CA ASP A 183 -7.24 -6.43 -2.52
C ASP A 183 -6.69 -7.83 -2.85
N VAL A 184 -7.15 -8.87 -2.17
CA VAL A 184 -6.76 -10.26 -2.47
C VAL A 184 -7.21 -10.65 -3.88
N ILE A 185 -8.47 -10.31 -4.23
CA ILE A 185 -9.03 -10.57 -5.56
C ILE A 185 -8.26 -9.78 -6.63
N PHE A 186 -8.04 -8.50 -6.40
CA PHE A 186 -7.31 -7.61 -7.28
C PHE A 186 -5.89 -8.12 -7.59
N PHE A 187 -5.13 -8.48 -6.57
CA PHE A 187 -3.77 -8.98 -6.79
C PHE A 187 -3.74 -10.38 -7.41
N ARG A 188 -4.70 -11.25 -7.09
CA ARG A 188 -4.89 -12.52 -7.79
C ARG A 188 -5.09 -12.30 -9.29
N ASP A 189 -5.99 -11.39 -9.65
CA ASP A 189 -6.33 -11.13 -11.05
C ASP A 189 -5.17 -10.50 -11.80
N ILE A 190 -4.45 -9.57 -11.18
CA ILE A 190 -3.21 -9.01 -11.73
C ILE A 190 -2.17 -10.12 -11.97
N VAL A 191 -1.92 -11.00 -11.01
CA VAL A 191 -0.93 -12.08 -11.17
C VAL A 191 -1.34 -13.05 -12.29
N ASN A 192 -2.64 -13.25 -12.50
CA ASN A 192 -3.16 -14.07 -13.59
C ASN A 192 -2.91 -13.47 -14.98
N LEU A 193 -2.81 -12.15 -15.09
CA LEU A 193 -2.44 -11.43 -16.32
C LEU A 193 -0.94 -11.57 -16.68
N ARG A 194 -0.12 -12.23 -15.83
CA ARG A 194 1.31 -12.53 -16.03
C ARG A 194 2.17 -11.28 -16.28
N PRO A 195 2.09 -10.24 -15.43
CA PRO A 195 2.95 -9.07 -15.56
C PRO A 195 4.42 -9.42 -15.31
N ARG A 196 5.29 -8.59 -15.86
CA ARG A 196 6.71 -8.63 -15.54
C ARG A 196 6.93 -7.88 -14.22
N PHE A 197 7.31 -8.60 -13.17
CA PHE A 197 7.56 -8.01 -11.86
C PHE A 197 9.02 -7.55 -11.69
N ALA A 198 9.20 -6.35 -11.16
CA ALA A 198 10.45 -5.90 -10.54
C ALA A 198 10.35 -6.07 -9.01
N VAL A 199 10.91 -7.15 -8.48
CA VAL A 199 10.92 -7.40 -7.03
C VAL A 199 12.14 -6.76 -6.40
N LEU A 200 11.94 -5.86 -5.40
CA LEU A 200 12.96 -5.03 -4.77
C LEU A 200 13.08 -5.33 -3.26
N PRO A 201 13.67 -6.47 -2.88
CA PRO A 201 13.65 -6.93 -1.48
C PRO A 201 14.54 -6.10 -0.53
N ARG A 202 15.41 -5.24 -1.07
CA ARG A 202 16.29 -4.37 -0.29
C ARG A 202 15.79 -2.94 -0.19
N THR A 203 14.72 -2.59 -0.92
CA THR A 203 14.12 -1.25 -0.96
C THR A 203 12.85 -1.24 -0.12
N PHE A 204 12.90 -0.61 1.03
CA PHE A 204 11.73 -0.37 1.85
C PHE A 204 10.99 0.84 1.32
N THR A 205 9.74 0.67 0.90
CA THR A 205 8.93 1.73 0.27
C THR A 205 8.02 2.45 1.24
N GLY A 206 7.54 1.77 2.28
CA GLY A 206 6.62 2.43 3.21
C GLY A 206 6.33 1.59 4.45
N SER A 207 5.48 2.15 5.30
CA SER A 207 4.93 1.50 6.47
C SER A 207 3.46 1.15 6.28
N PHE A 208 3.10 -0.04 6.75
CA PHE A 208 1.73 -0.48 6.94
C PHE A 208 1.40 -0.38 8.42
N THR A 209 0.30 0.31 8.78
CA THR A 209 -0.06 0.56 10.17
C THR A 209 -1.15 -0.42 10.64
N ILE A 210 -0.93 -1.04 11.79
CA ILE A 210 -1.95 -1.79 12.51
C ILE A 210 -2.68 -0.82 13.44
N THR A 211 -3.86 -0.37 13.00
CA THR A 211 -4.66 0.63 13.74
C THR A 211 -5.58 0.02 14.79
N GLY A 212 -5.81 -1.29 14.75
CA GLY A 212 -6.84 -1.99 15.51
C GLY A 212 -8.16 -2.14 14.73
N ASP A 213 -8.48 -1.21 13.87
CA ASP A 213 -9.71 -1.19 13.05
C ASP A 213 -9.47 -1.64 11.61
N ASN A 214 -8.35 -2.29 11.33
CA ASN A 214 -8.02 -2.75 9.99
C ASN A 214 -9.08 -3.73 9.46
N LEU A 215 -9.57 -3.50 8.25
CA LEU A 215 -10.64 -4.27 7.60
C LEU A 215 -10.35 -5.78 7.58
N ALA A 216 -9.09 -6.17 7.49
CA ALA A 216 -8.67 -7.58 7.47
C ALA A 216 -9.09 -8.40 8.71
N TRP A 217 -9.38 -7.77 9.85
CA TRP A 217 -9.75 -8.45 11.10
C TRP A 217 -11.23 -8.32 11.47
N THR A 218 -12.03 -7.74 10.61
CA THR A 218 -13.48 -7.60 10.82
C THR A 218 -14.25 -8.89 10.53
N ASP A 219 -15.47 -8.97 11.05
CA ASP A 219 -16.41 -10.05 10.69
C ASP A 219 -16.72 -10.05 9.20
N THR A 220 -16.79 -8.88 8.58
CA THR A 220 -16.96 -8.74 7.13
C THR A 220 -15.87 -9.48 6.38
N SER A 221 -14.59 -9.27 6.76
CA SER A 221 -13.47 -9.97 6.14
C SER A 221 -13.55 -11.48 6.32
N ARG A 222 -13.91 -11.95 7.52
CA ARG A 222 -14.08 -13.40 7.79
C ARG A 222 -15.19 -14.02 6.94
N ASN A 223 -16.31 -13.33 6.80
CA ASN A 223 -17.46 -13.80 6.02
C ASN A 223 -17.15 -13.80 4.52
N GLU A 224 -16.56 -12.73 4.00
CA GLU A 224 -16.16 -12.64 2.59
C GLU A 224 -15.11 -13.71 2.26
N TRP A 225 -14.12 -13.93 3.15
CA TRP A 225 -13.12 -14.98 2.97
C TRP A 225 -13.74 -16.38 2.94
N ALA A 226 -14.66 -16.66 3.88
CA ALA A 226 -15.36 -17.93 3.90
C ALA A 226 -16.21 -18.16 2.64
N ALA A 227 -16.89 -17.12 2.14
CA ALA A 227 -17.64 -17.18 0.90
C ALA A 227 -16.73 -17.43 -0.30
N TYR A 228 -15.64 -16.67 -0.41
CA TYR A 228 -14.65 -16.82 -1.46
C TYR A 228 -14.05 -18.24 -1.51
N LEU A 229 -13.67 -18.81 -0.34
CA LEU A 229 -13.13 -20.17 -0.29
C LEU A 229 -14.12 -21.24 -0.75
N ARG A 230 -15.44 -21.02 -0.56
CA ARG A 230 -16.48 -21.94 -1.06
C ARG A 230 -16.63 -21.91 -2.59
N GLU A 231 -16.38 -20.75 -3.20
CA GLU A 231 -16.39 -20.57 -4.66
C GLU A 231 -15.17 -21.21 -5.34
N LEU A 232 -14.08 -21.41 -4.59
CA LEU A 232 -12.87 -22.03 -5.12
C LEU A 232 -13.03 -23.55 -5.28
N PRO A 233 -12.34 -24.15 -6.27
CA PRO A 233 -12.21 -25.59 -6.33
C PRO A 233 -11.65 -26.15 -5.01
N TRP A 234 -12.17 -27.27 -4.53
CA TRP A 234 -11.80 -27.87 -3.24
C TRP A 234 -10.29 -28.03 -3.03
N TYR A 235 -9.54 -28.28 -4.09
CA TYR A 235 -8.08 -28.40 -4.04
C TYR A 235 -7.38 -27.04 -3.81
N ALA A 236 -7.97 -25.95 -4.25
CA ALA A 236 -7.41 -24.60 -4.03
C ALA A 236 -7.58 -24.17 -2.57
N ALA A 237 -8.74 -24.44 -1.97
CA ALA A 237 -8.99 -24.20 -0.55
C ALA A 237 -8.04 -25.04 0.34
N LYS A 238 -7.84 -26.32 0.04
CA LYS A 238 -6.90 -27.20 0.78
C LYS A 238 -5.44 -26.75 0.65
N ARG A 239 -5.06 -26.13 -0.47
CA ARG A 239 -3.69 -25.60 -0.68
C ARG A 239 -3.38 -24.33 0.10
N HIS A 240 -4.37 -23.64 0.65
CA HIS A 240 -4.14 -22.37 1.35
C HIS A 240 -3.05 -22.47 2.42
N ALA A 241 -3.15 -23.42 3.34
CA ALA A 241 -2.17 -23.60 4.42
C ALA A 241 -0.76 -23.91 3.89
N VAL A 242 -0.69 -24.72 2.82
CA VAL A 242 0.60 -25.06 2.18
C VAL A 242 1.18 -23.84 1.49
N SER A 243 0.38 -23.12 0.70
CA SER A 243 0.79 -21.89 0.02
C SER A 243 1.30 -20.85 1.02
N TYR A 244 0.57 -20.63 2.10
CA TYR A 244 0.94 -19.70 3.16
C TYR A 244 2.30 -20.07 3.80
N ARG A 245 2.52 -21.35 4.11
CA ARG A 245 3.78 -21.85 4.67
C ARG A 245 4.95 -21.67 3.70
N ILE A 246 4.75 -21.99 2.43
CA ILE A 246 5.78 -21.85 1.39
C ILE A 246 6.14 -20.37 1.21
N VAL A 247 5.17 -19.48 1.07
CA VAL A 247 5.39 -18.04 0.91
C VAL A 247 6.15 -17.46 2.11
N ASN A 248 5.76 -17.82 3.34
CA ASN A 248 6.47 -17.36 4.53
C ASN A 248 7.89 -17.96 4.63
N PHE A 249 8.08 -19.20 4.25
CA PHE A 249 9.42 -19.81 4.17
C PHE A 249 10.32 -19.08 3.17
N LEU A 250 9.81 -18.78 1.96
CA LEU A 250 10.54 -18.01 0.96
C LEU A 250 10.90 -16.61 1.45
N ARG A 251 9.99 -15.96 2.21
CA ARG A 251 10.28 -14.67 2.87
C ARG A 251 11.40 -14.80 3.89
N MET A 252 11.38 -15.83 4.73
CA MET A 252 12.45 -16.09 5.71
C MET A 252 13.80 -16.33 5.04
N ILE A 253 13.86 -17.14 3.98
CA ILE A 253 15.07 -17.34 3.21
C ILE A 253 15.56 -16.01 2.65
N ARG A 254 14.69 -15.25 2.01
CA ARG A 254 15.04 -13.94 1.44
C ARG A 254 15.57 -12.97 2.48
N ASP A 255 14.96 -12.96 3.66
CA ASP A 255 15.39 -12.10 4.77
C ASP A 255 16.81 -12.45 5.23
N ARG A 256 17.17 -13.73 5.25
CA ARG A 256 18.51 -14.19 5.60
C ARG A 256 19.61 -13.65 4.67
N PHE A 257 19.27 -13.41 3.39
CA PHE A 257 20.22 -12.90 2.37
C PHE A 257 20.15 -11.39 2.17
N CYS A 258 19.34 -10.69 2.94
CA CYS A 258 19.22 -9.24 2.88
C CYS A 258 19.56 -8.63 4.24
N PRO A 259 20.32 -7.53 4.29
CA PRO A 259 20.60 -6.84 5.55
C PRO A 259 19.30 -6.41 6.22
N ALA A 260 19.19 -6.69 7.52
CA ALA A 260 18.01 -6.28 8.31
C ALA A 260 17.91 -4.74 8.37
N PRO A 261 16.69 -4.17 8.36
CA PRO A 261 16.54 -2.73 8.55
C PRO A 261 16.98 -2.35 9.96
N ARG A 262 17.75 -1.26 10.08
CA ARG A 262 18.25 -0.76 11.37
C ARG A 262 17.41 0.38 11.93
N SER A 263 16.71 1.06 11.07
CA SER A 263 15.82 2.19 11.41
C SER A 263 14.82 2.42 10.29
N TYR A 264 13.81 3.23 10.57
CA TYR A 264 12.85 3.73 9.59
C TYR A 264 12.48 5.18 9.95
N SER A 265 12.09 5.96 8.94
CA SER A 265 11.82 7.38 9.09
C SER A 265 10.40 7.69 8.65
N ILE A 266 9.58 8.17 9.59
CA ILE A 266 8.15 8.46 9.42
C ILE A 266 7.77 9.78 10.07
N TYR A 267 6.58 10.29 9.73
CA TYR A 267 5.94 11.38 10.45
C TYR A 267 5.21 10.82 11.67
N LEU A 268 5.48 11.37 12.84
CA LEU A 268 4.71 11.10 14.06
C LEU A 268 3.47 12.01 14.12
N PRO A 269 2.48 11.74 15.00
CA PRO A 269 1.37 12.65 15.22
C PRO A 269 1.88 14.09 15.48
N ASP A 270 1.22 15.07 14.87
CA ASP A 270 1.50 16.51 15.02
C ASP A 270 2.92 16.97 14.66
N ALA A 271 3.72 16.09 14.02
CA ALA A 271 5.07 16.43 13.59
C ALA A 271 5.08 16.92 12.14
N ASP A 272 5.76 18.06 11.91
CA ASP A 272 5.98 18.60 10.56
C ASP A 272 7.22 18.04 9.89
N THR A 273 8.05 17.32 10.64
CA THR A 273 9.27 16.68 10.14
C THR A 273 9.30 15.19 10.46
N ARG A 274 10.04 14.45 9.67
CA ARG A 274 10.22 13.02 9.90
C ARG A 274 11.06 12.74 11.13
N THR A 275 10.67 11.72 11.88
CA THR A 275 11.45 11.15 12.96
C THR A 275 12.03 9.81 12.52
N THR A 276 13.32 9.61 12.75
CA THR A 276 13.99 8.34 12.51
C THR A 276 13.98 7.49 13.77
N LEU A 277 13.31 6.36 13.70
CA LEU A 277 13.14 5.42 14.81
C LEU A 277 14.07 4.22 14.64
N PRO A 278 14.84 3.81 15.68
CA PRO A 278 15.72 2.66 15.61
C PRO A 278 14.94 1.35 15.70
N ILE A 279 15.44 0.31 15.04
CA ILE A 279 14.92 -1.06 15.16
C ILE A 279 15.90 -1.88 15.97
N LYS A 280 15.56 -2.19 17.21
CA LYS A 280 16.40 -2.97 18.13
C LYS A 280 16.42 -4.47 17.80
N HIS A 281 15.25 -5.03 17.46
CA HIS A 281 15.04 -6.46 17.21
C HIS A 281 14.36 -6.69 15.87
N PRO A 282 15.10 -6.62 14.75
CA PRO A 282 14.50 -6.81 13.42
C PRO A 282 13.99 -8.24 13.25
N THR A 283 12.75 -8.38 12.78
CA THR A 283 12.13 -9.68 12.48
C THR A 283 11.27 -9.61 11.23
N CYS A 284 11.30 -10.67 10.42
CA CYS A 284 10.41 -10.83 9.27
C CYS A 284 9.15 -11.65 9.61
N ARG A 285 9.04 -12.12 10.85
CA ARG A 285 7.89 -12.93 11.29
C ARG A 285 6.75 -12.00 11.70
N TRP A 286 5.62 -12.12 11.02
CA TRP A 286 4.38 -11.52 11.42
C TRP A 286 3.55 -12.57 12.13
N GLY A 287 3.40 -12.43 13.41
CA GLY A 287 2.58 -13.32 14.21
C GLY A 287 2.90 -13.20 15.68
N CYS A 288 1.85 -13.01 16.48
CA CYS A 288 1.78 -13.28 17.93
C CYS A 288 2.29 -12.23 18.93
N ARG A 289 2.65 -11.01 18.54
CA ARG A 289 2.79 -9.93 19.54
C ARG A 289 1.58 -8.99 19.62
N SER A 290 0.44 -9.34 19.03
CA SER A 290 -0.80 -8.56 19.10
C SER A 290 -1.75 -9.00 20.21
N ARG A 291 -1.29 -9.78 21.19
CA ARG A 291 -1.99 -10.00 22.46
C ARG A 291 -1.07 -9.51 23.54
N GLY A 292 -1.51 -8.44 24.22
CA GLY A 292 -0.76 -7.83 25.29
C GLY A 292 -0.30 -8.87 26.31
N GLU A 293 0.98 -8.97 26.45
CA GLU A 293 1.73 -9.47 27.59
C GLU A 293 3.03 -8.67 27.58
N ASP A 294 3.01 -7.62 28.38
CA ASP A 294 4.09 -7.14 29.24
C ASP A 294 3.46 -6.43 30.42
#